data_9056d73f528e961686fdb714f9dcb96a
#
_entry.id   9056d73f528e961686fdb714f9dcb96a
#
_cell.length_a   1.000
_cell.length_b   1.000
_cell.length_c   1.000
_cell.angle_alpha   90.00
_cell.angle_beta   90.00
_cell.angle_gamma   90.00
#
_symmetry.space_group_name_H-M   'P 1'
#
loop_
_entity.id
_entity.type
_entity.pdbx_description
1 polymer ?
#
loop_
_entity_poly.entity_id
_entity_poly.type
_entity_poly.pdbx_seq_one_letter_code
_entity_poly.pdbx_strand_id
1 'polypeptide(L)'
;YVKNYYEERGDRKRNCEIDRIVAGCTGIRRSTGQHPGGIVVLPHGEDINSFTPIQHPANDMTTDIITTHFDYHSIDHNLLKLDILGHDDPTMIKTLEELINSDAMDNKYDGVNNVFKATDIPLDDPGVMGLFAGTEVLGITPEDIDGCPLGCLGVPEFGTDFVIQMVIDTKPKTLSDLIRISGLSHGTDVWLNNAQTLIEEGKATISTAICTRDDIMTYLINKGVESEESFTIMERVRKGTVAKGKCKEWSQFKKDMLEHDVPEWYIWSCERIKYMFPKAHAAAYVMMAYRIAYCKINYPLAYYAAYFGIRASAFSYELMGQGKEKLLYHMKEYKRRAELNQLSKKDQDTLKDMKNVLEMYARGFDFLPIDIYKSKASKFQIVGDKLLPPFNTCLLYTSPSPRDSTSS
;
A
#
# COMPACT_ATOMS: atom_id res chain seq x y z
N TYR A 1 4.45 -9.82 32.62
CA TYR A 1 5.70 -10.57 32.46
C TYR A 1 6.41 -10.76 33.78
N VAL A 2 6.79 -9.70 34.53
CA VAL A 2 7.52 -9.78 35.81
C VAL A 2 6.81 -10.69 36.80
N LYS A 3 5.49 -10.51 36.99
CA LYS A 3 4.69 -11.34 37.88
C LYS A 3 4.78 -12.82 37.51
N ASN A 4 4.51 -13.17 36.25
CA ASN A 4 4.55 -14.55 35.76
C ASN A 4 5.95 -15.17 35.90
N TYR A 5 7.01 -14.37 35.60
CA TYR A 5 8.40 -14.82 35.75
C TYR A 5 8.73 -15.32 37.16
N TYR A 6 8.26 -14.62 38.19
CA TYR A 6 8.48 -15.01 39.59
C TYR A 6 7.54 -16.14 40.03
N GLU A 7 6.28 -16.13 39.60
CA GLU A 7 5.30 -17.19 39.94
C GLU A 7 5.72 -18.55 39.36
N GLU A 8 6.25 -18.60 38.14
CA GLU A 8 6.79 -19.81 37.50
C GLU A 8 7.99 -20.40 38.25
N ARG A 9 8.68 -19.59 39.06
CA ARG A 9 9.82 -19.97 39.89
C ARG A 9 9.46 -20.17 41.39
N GLY A 10 8.15 -20.22 41.66
CA GLY A 10 7.65 -20.44 43.02
C GLY A 10 7.78 -19.23 43.95
N ASP A 11 8.11 -18.03 43.43
CA ASP A 11 8.27 -16.82 44.21
C ASP A 11 7.15 -15.81 43.90
N ARG A 12 6.36 -15.49 44.91
CA ARG A 12 5.23 -14.56 44.79
C ARG A 12 5.61 -13.18 45.31
N LYS A 13 5.81 -12.22 44.40
CA LYS A 13 6.10 -10.84 44.75
C LYS A 13 4.83 -10.02 44.98
N ARG A 14 4.89 -9.06 45.92
CA ARG A 14 3.85 -8.04 46.10
C ARG A 14 3.83 -7.06 44.95
N ASN A 15 2.68 -6.44 44.68
CA ASN A 15 2.52 -5.50 43.52
C ASN A 15 3.52 -4.35 43.59
N CYS A 16 3.76 -3.76 44.77
CA CYS A 16 4.76 -2.68 44.91
C CYS A 16 6.18 -3.13 44.53
N GLU A 17 6.55 -4.38 44.77
CA GLU A 17 7.86 -4.90 44.36
C GLU A 17 7.89 -5.18 42.85
N ILE A 18 6.77 -5.67 42.29
CA ILE A 18 6.63 -5.81 40.83
C ILE A 18 6.76 -4.44 40.15
N ASP A 19 6.07 -3.41 40.66
CA ASP A 19 6.12 -2.05 40.11
C ASP A 19 7.53 -1.46 40.19
N ARG A 20 8.26 -1.69 41.31
CA ARG A 20 9.65 -1.28 41.46
C ARG A 20 10.57 -1.94 40.42
N ILE A 21 10.40 -3.24 40.19
CA ILE A 21 11.17 -3.98 39.19
C ILE A 21 10.83 -3.48 37.79
N VAL A 22 9.55 -3.28 37.48
CA VAL A 22 9.11 -2.74 36.18
C VAL A 22 9.70 -1.35 35.92
N ALA A 23 9.64 -0.48 36.93
CA ALA A 23 10.24 0.86 36.83
C ALA A 23 11.77 0.81 36.58
N GLY A 24 12.47 -0.09 37.28
CA GLY A 24 13.92 -0.28 37.10
C GLY A 24 14.29 -0.92 35.75
N CYS A 25 13.39 -1.67 35.13
CA CYS A 25 13.60 -2.28 33.81
C CYS A 25 13.10 -1.40 32.65
N THR A 26 12.39 -0.33 32.94
CA THR A 26 11.87 0.57 31.89
C THR A 26 13.02 1.42 31.35
N GLY A 27 13.11 1.47 30.00
CA GLY A 27 14.17 2.21 29.31
C GLY A 27 15.46 1.40 29.08
N ILE A 28 15.55 0.17 29.60
CA ILE A 28 16.68 -0.74 29.32
C ILE A 28 16.44 -1.46 27.99
N ARG A 29 17.48 -1.51 27.15
CA ARG A 29 17.42 -2.25 25.88
C ARG A 29 17.21 -3.75 26.13
N ARG A 30 16.14 -4.31 25.59
CA ARG A 30 15.82 -5.73 25.69
C ARG A 30 16.54 -6.56 24.62
N SER A 31 16.47 -6.09 23.38
CA SER A 31 17.01 -6.77 22.22
C SER A 31 17.29 -5.77 21.13
N THR A 32 17.96 -6.21 20.09
CA THR A 32 18.16 -5.46 18.85
C THR A 32 17.43 -6.16 17.72
N GLY A 33 16.90 -5.36 16.79
CA GLY A 33 16.24 -5.84 15.61
C GLY A 33 16.93 -5.33 14.35
N GLN A 34 16.61 -5.95 13.24
CA GLN A 34 17.02 -5.48 11.91
C GLN A 34 15.89 -4.63 11.33
N HIS A 35 16.26 -3.48 10.73
CA HIS A 35 15.32 -2.75 9.89
C HIS A 35 15.07 -3.54 8.59
N PRO A 36 13.81 -3.75 8.16
CA PRO A 36 13.50 -4.67 7.05
C PRO A 36 14.01 -4.20 5.68
N GLY A 37 14.27 -2.91 5.49
CA GLY A 37 14.71 -2.36 4.20
C GLY A 37 15.76 -1.26 4.32
N GLY A 38 16.19 -0.90 5.52
CA GLY A 38 17.16 0.19 5.73
C GLY A 38 18.60 -0.28 5.54
N ILE A 39 19.33 0.38 4.65
CA ILE A 39 20.76 0.15 4.39
C ILE A 39 21.50 1.45 4.65
N VAL A 40 22.49 1.40 5.54
CA VAL A 40 23.37 2.53 5.81
C VAL A 40 24.47 2.59 4.75
N VAL A 41 24.62 3.75 4.13
CA VAL A 41 25.64 4.00 3.10
C VAL A 41 26.76 4.82 3.71
N LEU A 42 27.98 4.30 3.54
CA LEU A 42 29.21 4.98 4.00
C LEU A 42 29.75 5.90 2.90
N PRO A 43 30.42 7.01 3.28
CA PRO A 43 31.25 7.75 2.34
C PRO A 43 32.35 6.85 1.75
N HIS A 44 32.73 7.13 0.49
CA HIS A 44 33.74 6.33 -0.17
C HIS A 44 35.08 6.37 0.56
N GLY A 45 35.64 5.19 0.85
CA GLY A 45 36.92 5.03 1.56
C GLY A 45 36.83 5.01 3.09
N GLU A 46 35.62 5.19 3.66
CA GLU A 46 35.43 5.12 5.12
C GLU A 46 35.07 3.71 5.59
N ASP A 47 35.43 3.42 6.85
CA ASP A 47 35.08 2.18 7.55
C ASP A 47 33.89 2.42 8.50
N ILE A 48 32.95 1.46 8.55
CA ILE A 48 31.78 1.54 9.44
C ILE A 48 32.18 1.70 10.92
N ASN A 49 33.29 1.11 11.31
CA ASN A 49 33.79 1.17 12.69
C ASN A 49 34.24 2.56 13.11
N SER A 50 34.45 3.48 12.15
CA SER A 50 34.69 4.91 12.45
C SER A 50 33.42 5.63 12.96
N PHE A 51 32.24 5.05 12.71
CA PHE A 51 30.94 5.66 13.04
C PHE A 51 30.19 4.91 14.15
N THR A 52 30.26 3.58 14.14
CA THR A 52 29.51 2.72 15.07
C THR A 52 30.14 1.33 15.16
N PRO A 53 30.10 0.69 16.33
CA PRO A 53 30.33 -0.75 16.40
C PRO A 53 29.28 -1.50 15.56
N ILE A 54 29.62 -2.71 15.15
CA ILE A 54 28.72 -3.60 14.44
C ILE A 54 28.30 -4.78 15.31
N GLN A 55 27.16 -5.39 14.99
CA GLN A 55 26.62 -6.52 15.74
C GLN A 55 25.76 -7.43 14.88
N HIS A 56 25.56 -8.67 15.32
CA HIS A 56 24.48 -9.52 14.83
C HIS A 56 23.16 -9.14 15.53
N PRO A 57 22.06 -8.86 14.79
CA PRO A 57 20.78 -8.51 15.39
C PRO A 57 20.28 -9.65 16.30
N ALA A 58 19.66 -9.31 17.43
CA ALA A 58 19.20 -10.25 18.45
C ALA A 58 20.29 -11.23 19.00
N ASN A 59 21.57 -10.93 18.78
CA ASN A 59 22.71 -11.82 19.09
C ASN A 59 22.65 -13.16 18.35
N ASP A 60 21.99 -13.22 17.21
CA ASP A 60 21.92 -14.43 16.38
C ASP A 60 23.17 -14.56 15.52
N MET A 61 24.07 -15.44 15.96
CA MET A 61 25.33 -15.73 15.26
C MET A 61 25.19 -16.73 14.11
N THR A 62 23.97 -17.22 13.86
CA THR A 62 23.70 -18.16 12.75
C THR A 62 23.42 -17.47 11.43
N THR A 63 23.22 -16.15 11.46
CA THR A 63 22.97 -15.31 10.28
C THR A 63 24.22 -14.51 9.89
N ASP A 64 24.41 -14.29 8.58
CA ASP A 64 25.43 -13.39 8.03
C ASP A 64 25.04 -11.91 8.12
N ILE A 65 23.85 -11.60 8.66
CA ILE A 65 23.36 -10.24 8.74
C ILE A 65 24.10 -9.47 9.83
N ILE A 66 24.64 -8.32 9.45
CA ILE A 66 25.34 -7.39 10.34
C ILE A 66 24.58 -6.07 10.35
N THR A 67 24.37 -5.50 11.54
CA THR A 67 23.71 -4.21 11.73
C THR A 67 24.61 -3.26 12.50
N THR A 68 24.29 -1.96 12.42
CA THR A 68 24.90 -0.94 13.31
C THR A 68 24.49 -1.22 14.75
N HIS A 69 25.41 -0.99 15.68
CA HIS A 69 25.10 -1.11 17.12
C HIS A 69 24.36 0.13 17.64
N PHE A 70 24.81 1.32 17.22
CA PHE A 70 24.13 2.55 17.59
C PHE A 70 22.78 2.66 16.87
N ASP A 71 21.80 3.24 17.56
CA ASP A 71 20.55 3.64 16.92
C ASP A 71 20.83 4.64 15.80
N TYR A 72 20.14 4.49 14.67
CA TYR A 72 20.40 5.31 13.49
C TYR A 72 20.22 6.82 13.80
N HIS A 73 19.26 7.20 14.62
CA HIS A 73 19.06 8.61 15.00
C HIS A 73 20.25 9.22 15.75
N SER A 74 21.17 8.41 16.26
CA SER A 74 22.40 8.90 16.88
C SER A 74 23.53 9.14 15.87
N ILE A 75 23.39 8.66 14.64
CA ILE A 75 24.40 8.72 13.58
C ILE A 75 23.87 9.26 12.25
N ASP A 76 22.60 9.69 12.19
CA ASP A 76 21.92 10.15 10.97
C ASP A 76 22.49 11.47 10.40
N HIS A 77 23.20 12.24 11.20
CA HIS A 77 23.88 13.45 10.74
C HIS A 77 25.14 13.16 9.90
N ASN A 78 25.70 11.96 10.01
CA ASN A 78 26.96 11.59 9.38
C ASN A 78 26.81 10.54 8.30
N LEU A 79 25.73 9.78 8.30
CA LEU A 79 25.51 8.63 7.41
C LEU A 79 24.16 8.73 6.69
N LEU A 80 24.15 8.39 5.43
CA LEU A 80 22.93 8.24 4.65
C LEU A 80 22.31 6.86 4.88
N LYS A 81 21.02 6.82 5.15
CA LYS A 81 20.24 5.58 5.13
C LYS A 81 19.35 5.56 3.89
N LEU A 82 19.45 4.50 3.11
CA LEU A 82 18.52 4.17 2.05
C LEU A 82 17.49 3.18 2.58
N ASP A 83 16.21 3.50 2.46
CA ASP A 83 15.13 2.58 2.76
C ASP A 83 14.69 1.91 1.45
N ILE A 84 15.17 0.67 1.24
CA ILE A 84 14.85 -0.14 0.06
C ILE A 84 13.71 -1.08 0.42
N LEU A 85 12.50 -0.65 0.12
CA LEU A 85 11.29 -1.41 0.38
C LEU A 85 10.82 -2.08 -0.91
N GLY A 86 10.64 -3.40 -0.86
CA GLY A 86 10.06 -4.17 -1.95
C GLY A 86 8.62 -3.73 -2.21
N HIS A 87 8.30 -3.43 -3.48
CA HIS A 87 6.95 -3.05 -3.89
C HIS A 87 6.58 -3.78 -5.19
N ASP A 88 5.33 -4.23 -5.29
CA ASP A 88 4.85 -5.01 -6.44
C ASP A 88 4.67 -4.17 -7.70
N ASP A 89 4.37 -2.87 -7.57
CA ASP A 89 4.00 -2.02 -8.70
C ASP A 89 5.12 -1.86 -9.75
N PRO A 90 6.40 -1.66 -9.41
CA PRO A 90 7.47 -1.67 -10.39
C PRO A 90 7.61 -3.01 -11.12
N THR A 91 7.43 -4.13 -10.41
CA THR A 91 7.43 -5.47 -11.01
C THR A 91 6.26 -5.64 -11.94
N MET A 92 5.09 -5.15 -11.57
CA MET A 92 3.89 -5.18 -12.40
C MET A 92 4.08 -4.35 -13.68
N ILE A 93 4.62 -3.13 -13.58
CA ILE A 93 4.91 -2.27 -14.73
C ILE A 93 5.90 -2.95 -15.68
N LYS A 94 7.00 -3.50 -15.16
CA LYS A 94 7.96 -4.24 -15.97
C LYS A 94 7.33 -5.44 -16.69
N THR A 95 6.49 -6.20 -15.99
CA THR A 95 5.78 -7.33 -16.60
C THR A 95 4.80 -6.88 -17.66
N LEU A 96 4.11 -5.76 -17.47
CA LEU A 96 3.25 -5.16 -18.49
C LEU A 96 4.04 -4.76 -19.73
N GLU A 97 5.18 -4.10 -19.58
CA GLU A 97 6.05 -3.75 -20.70
C GLU A 97 6.53 -5.01 -21.46
N GLU A 98 6.95 -6.05 -20.74
CA GLU A 98 7.36 -7.33 -21.33
C GLU A 98 6.22 -8.01 -22.11
N LEU A 99 5.00 -8.03 -21.57
CA LEU A 99 3.84 -8.66 -22.19
C LEU A 99 3.36 -7.86 -23.41
N ILE A 100 3.22 -6.56 -23.30
CA ILE A 100 2.73 -5.69 -24.37
C ILE A 100 3.69 -5.68 -25.57
N ASN A 101 4.99 -5.73 -25.31
CA ASN A 101 6.03 -5.79 -26.36
C ASN A 101 6.28 -7.20 -26.90
N SER A 102 5.61 -8.22 -26.35
CA SER A 102 5.77 -9.59 -26.83
C SER A 102 4.94 -9.88 -28.09
N ASP A 103 5.31 -10.92 -28.82
CA ASP A 103 4.56 -11.41 -30.00
C ASP A 103 3.18 -12.00 -29.65
N ALA A 104 2.90 -12.20 -28.36
CA ALA A 104 1.61 -12.70 -27.87
C ALA A 104 0.48 -11.66 -27.94
N MET A 105 0.81 -10.38 -28.14
CA MET A 105 -0.15 -9.30 -28.29
C MET A 105 -0.31 -8.93 -29.76
N ASP A 106 -1.53 -9.08 -30.30
CA ASP A 106 -1.87 -8.73 -31.68
C ASP A 106 -1.82 -7.21 -31.94
N ASN A 107 -1.95 -6.41 -30.89
CA ASN A 107 -1.88 -4.95 -30.95
C ASN A 107 -0.45 -4.48 -30.74
N LYS A 108 0.26 -4.24 -31.83
CA LYS A 108 1.56 -3.53 -31.74
C LYS A 108 1.32 -2.09 -31.33
N TYR A 109 2.04 -1.68 -30.29
CA TYR A 109 2.04 -0.30 -29.85
C TYR A 109 2.57 0.60 -30.98
N ASP A 110 1.84 1.69 -31.27
CA ASP A 110 2.11 2.62 -32.37
C ASP A 110 3.01 3.79 -31.94
N GLY A 111 3.75 3.62 -30.85
CA GLY A 111 4.63 4.65 -30.28
C GLY A 111 5.99 4.74 -30.95
N VAL A 112 6.84 5.62 -30.43
CA VAL A 112 8.21 5.84 -30.90
C VAL A 112 9.00 4.53 -30.88
N ASN A 113 9.52 4.10 -32.02
CA ASN A 113 10.24 2.84 -32.23
C ASN A 113 9.40 1.55 -32.06
N ASN A 114 8.07 1.62 -32.07
CA ASN A 114 7.16 0.46 -31.87
C ASN A 114 7.43 -0.32 -30.57
N VAL A 115 7.96 0.32 -29.53
CA VAL A 115 8.21 -0.27 -28.23
C VAL A 115 7.38 0.49 -27.18
N PHE A 116 6.52 -0.22 -26.48
CA PHE A 116 5.75 0.33 -25.37
C PHE A 116 6.65 0.56 -24.15
N LYS A 117 6.57 1.76 -23.59
CA LYS A 117 7.16 2.11 -22.29
C LYS A 117 6.10 2.75 -21.41
N ALA A 118 6.00 2.34 -20.17
CA ALA A 118 5.04 2.90 -19.23
C ALA A 118 5.25 4.41 -19.00
N THR A 119 6.47 4.91 -19.19
CA THR A 119 6.80 6.34 -19.12
C THR A 119 6.17 7.19 -20.23
N ASP A 120 5.75 6.58 -21.33
CA ASP A 120 5.14 7.26 -22.47
C ASP A 120 3.62 7.44 -22.29
N ILE A 121 3.04 6.83 -21.26
CA ILE A 121 1.61 6.95 -20.92
C ILE A 121 1.31 8.38 -20.47
N PRO A 122 0.33 9.07 -21.11
CA PRO A 122 -0.10 10.39 -20.68
C PRO A 122 -0.73 10.34 -19.29
N LEU A 123 -0.43 11.31 -18.43
CA LEU A 123 -0.93 11.38 -17.06
C LEU A 123 -2.28 12.16 -16.93
N ASP A 124 -2.88 12.49 -18.05
CA ASP A 124 -4.17 13.20 -18.18
C ASP A 124 -5.19 12.45 -19.04
N ASP A 125 -5.04 11.13 -19.18
CA ASP A 125 -5.92 10.29 -19.99
C ASP A 125 -7.35 10.26 -19.41
N PRO A 126 -8.38 10.67 -20.19
CA PRO A 126 -9.76 10.68 -19.69
C PRO A 126 -10.31 9.30 -19.36
N GLY A 127 -9.85 8.25 -20.07
CA GLY A 127 -10.26 6.88 -19.82
C GLY A 127 -9.82 6.41 -18.44
N VAL A 128 -8.59 6.73 -18.04
CA VAL A 128 -8.09 6.41 -16.70
C VAL A 128 -8.91 7.11 -15.63
N MET A 129 -9.22 8.39 -15.79
CA MET A 129 -10.08 9.10 -14.85
C MET A 129 -11.51 8.53 -14.83
N GLY A 130 -11.98 7.99 -15.95
CA GLY A 130 -13.26 7.29 -16.03
C GLY A 130 -13.37 6.08 -15.11
N LEU A 131 -12.27 5.36 -14.79
CA LEU A 131 -12.26 4.25 -13.82
C LEU A 131 -12.64 4.70 -12.41
N PHE A 132 -12.35 5.96 -12.06
CA PHE A 132 -12.64 6.55 -10.76
C PHE A 132 -14.02 7.24 -10.73
N ALA A 133 -14.72 7.30 -11.86
CA ALA A 133 -16.07 7.85 -11.99
C ALA A 133 -17.16 6.77 -12.11
N GLY A 134 -16.82 5.61 -12.68
CA GLY A 134 -17.75 4.53 -12.93
C GLY A 134 -17.09 3.28 -13.51
N THR A 135 -17.89 2.43 -14.13
CA THR A 135 -17.46 1.16 -14.76
C THR A 135 -17.56 1.18 -16.30
N GLU A 136 -18.12 2.25 -16.86
CA GLU A 136 -18.46 2.38 -18.28
C GLU A 136 -17.25 2.24 -19.20
N VAL A 137 -16.08 2.76 -18.76
CA VAL A 137 -14.82 2.65 -19.54
C VAL A 137 -14.33 1.21 -19.69
N LEU A 138 -14.81 0.29 -18.83
CA LEU A 138 -14.54 -1.14 -18.91
C LEU A 138 -15.60 -1.90 -19.73
N GLY A 139 -16.69 -1.23 -20.16
CA GLY A 139 -17.81 -1.80 -20.89
C GLY A 139 -18.69 -2.73 -20.06
N ILE A 140 -18.71 -2.55 -18.74
CA ILE A 140 -19.48 -3.36 -17.77
C ILE A 140 -20.30 -2.48 -16.84
N THR A 141 -21.24 -3.09 -16.13
CA THR A 141 -22.07 -2.43 -15.12
C THR A 141 -21.62 -2.82 -13.70
N PRO A 142 -21.97 -2.04 -12.66
CA PRO A 142 -21.70 -2.43 -11.28
C PRO A 142 -22.24 -3.82 -10.90
N GLU A 143 -23.40 -4.20 -11.44
CA GLU A 143 -24.06 -5.49 -11.19
C GLU A 143 -23.21 -6.65 -11.72
N ASP A 144 -22.47 -6.44 -12.81
CA ASP A 144 -21.58 -7.46 -13.40
C ASP A 144 -20.40 -7.81 -12.49
N ILE A 145 -20.05 -6.89 -11.57
CA ILE A 145 -18.88 -7.00 -10.69
C ILE A 145 -19.25 -6.86 -9.21
N ASP A 146 -20.32 -7.52 -8.84
CA ASP A 146 -20.73 -7.65 -7.44
C ASP A 146 -21.13 -6.31 -6.77
N GLY A 147 -21.69 -5.40 -7.55
CA GLY A 147 -22.15 -4.10 -7.06
C GLY A 147 -21.05 -3.07 -6.85
N CYS A 148 -19.81 -3.33 -7.29
CA CYS A 148 -18.75 -2.34 -7.19
C CYS A 148 -19.02 -1.18 -8.15
N PRO A 149 -19.19 0.07 -7.64
CA PRO A 149 -19.64 1.20 -8.47
C PRO A 149 -18.51 1.80 -9.34
N LEU A 150 -17.26 1.38 -9.15
CA LEU A 150 -16.08 1.95 -9.82
C LEU A 150 -15.25 0.88 -10.54
N GLY A 151 -14.56 1.29 -11.59
CA GLY A 151 -13.68 0.43 -12.38
C GLY A 151 -12.27 0.24 -11.79
N CYS A 152 -12.01 0.68 -10.57
CA CYS A 152 -10.66 0.68 -9.99
C CYS A 152 -10.29 -0.58 -9.19
N LEU A 153 -11.09 -1.66 -9.25
CA LEU A 153 -10.70 -2.95 -8.69
C LEU A 153 -9.32 -3.39 -9.22
N GLY A 154 -8.47 -3.88 -8.32
CA GLY A 154 -7.12 -4.32 -8.67
C GLY A 154 -6.12 -3.23 -9.01
N VAL A 155 -6.55 -1.97 -9.17
CA VAL A 155 -5.64 -0.84 -9.35
C VAL A 155 -4.91 -0.59 -8.03
N PRO A 156 -3.56 -0.56 -8.03
CA PRO A 156 -2.80 -0.24 -6.82
C PRO A 156 -3.27 1.06 -6.18
N GLU A 157 -3.15 1.17 -4.88
CA GLU A 157 -3.57 2.33 -4.08
C GLU A 157 -5.10 2.54 -3.97
N PHE A 158 -5.89 2.14 -4.98
CA PHE A 158 -7.31 2.51 -5.11
C PHE A 158 -8.29 1.33 -5.08
N GLY A 159 -7.80 0.10 -5.07
CA GLY A 159 -8.62 -1.11 -5.23
C GLY A 159 -9.18 -1.70 -3.92
N THR A 160 -9.06 -1.03 -2.78
CA THR A 160 -9.63 -1.48 -1.51
C THR A 160 -11.00 -0.83 -1.26
N ASP A 161 -11.90 -1.52 -0.56
CA ASP A 161 -13.25 -1.00 -0.27
C ASP A 161 -13.19 0.37 0.43
N PHE A 162 -12.22 0.56 1.34
CA PHE A 162 -12.01 1.82 2.04
C PHE A 162 -11.67 2.98 1.09
N VAL A 163 -10.74 2.75 0.16
CA VAL A 163 -10.33 3.80 -0.79
C VAL A 163 -11.39 4.00 -1.87
N ILE A 164 -12.08 2.95 -2.31
CA ILE A 164 -13.23 3.05 -3.23
C ILE A 164 -14.28 4.00 -2.63
N GLN A 165 -14.60 3.86 -1.34
CA GLN A 165 -15.52 4.78 -0.69
C GLN A 165 -14.99 6.22 -0.66
N MET A 166 -13.70 6.43 -0.39
CA MET A 166 -13.10 7.77 -0.45
C MET A 166 -13.20 8.39 -1.86
N VAL A 167 -13.01 7.61 -2.90
CA VAL A 167 -13.17 8.06 -4.30
C VAL A 167 -14.61 8.47 -4.58
N ILE A 168 -15.59 7.70 -4.09
CA ILE A 168 -17.02 8.02 -4.22
C ILE A 168 -17.35 9.35 -3.51
N ASP A 169 -16.84 9.52 -2.30
CA ASP A 169 -17.09 10.71 -1.47
C ASP A 169 -16.43 11.98 -2.07
N THR A 170 -15.22 11.83 -2.63
CA THR A 170 -14.40 12.97 -3.10
C THR A 170 -14.54 13.28 -4.57
N LYS A 171 -14.98 12.33 -5.40
CA LYS A 171 -15.20 12.46 -6.86
C LYS A 171 -14.01 13.11 -7.60
N PRO A 172 -12.83 12.48 -7.59
CA PRO A 172 -11.62 13.04 -8.19
C PRO A 172 -11.78 13.27 -9.69
N LYS A 173 -11.16 14.33 -10.20
CA LYS A 173 -11.20 14.69 -11.62
C LYS A 173 -9.82 14.78 -12.25
N THR A 174 -8.77 14.79 -11.45
CA THR A 174 -7.40 14.99 -11.88
C THR A 174 -6.44 14.05 -11.18
N LEU A 175 -5.25 13.86 -11.77
CA LEU A 175 -4.16 13.15 -11.10
C LEU A 175 -3.80 13.76 -9.73
N SER A 176 -3.88 15.09 -9.62
CA SER A 176 -3.65 15.79 -8.35
C SER A 176 -4.65 15.36 -7.27
N ASP A 177 -5.91 15.16 -7.63
CA ASP A 177 -6.92 14.67 -6.69
C ASP A 177 -6.62 13.24 -6.24
N LEU A 178 -6.15 12.38 -7.16
CA LEU A 178 -5.75 11.02 -6.83
C LEU A 178 -4.55 10.99 -5.87
N ILE A 179 -3.57 11.87 -6.07
CA ILE A 179 -2.43 12.03 -5.15
C ILE A 179 -2.91 12.45 -3.75
N ARG A 180 -3.88 13.35 -3.68
CA ARG A 180 -4.49 13.78 -2.42
C ARG A 180 -5.22 12.64 -1.72
N ILE A 181 -6.00 11.84 -2.44
CA ILE A 181 -6.68 10.65 -1.91
C ILE A 181 -5.68 9.64 -1.35
N SER A 182 -4.57 9.39 -2.06
CA SER A 182 -3.49 8.54 -1.56
C SER A 182 -2.90 9.08 -0.25
N GLY A 183 -2.67 10.38 -0.16
CA GLY A 183 -2.23 11.03 1.08
C GLY A 183 -3.21 10.84 2.25
N LEU A 184 -4.50 10.99 1.98
CA LEU A 184 -5.57 10.78 2.97
C LEU A 184 -5.66 9.32 3.45
N SER A 185 -5.45 8.35 2.56
CA SER A 185 -5.61 6.93 2.86
C SER A 185 -4.45 6.35 3.67
N HIS A 186 -3.25 6.90 3.51
CA HIS A 186 -2.03 6.40 4.17
C HIS A 186 -1.76 7.04 5.54
N GLY A 187 -2.39 8.17 5.84
CA GLY A 187 -2.22 8.84 7.12
C GLY A 187 -3.06 8.21 8.24
N THR A 188 -2.74 8.56 9.48
CA THR A 188 -3.54 8.18 10.64
C THR A 188 -4.36 9.39 11.10
N ASP A 189 -5.68 9.23 11.16
CA ASP A 189 -6.66 10.28 11.52
C ASP A 189 -6.55 11.52 10.61
N VAL A 190 -6.27 11.29 9.33
CA VAL A 190 -6.27 12.32 8.28
C VAL A 190 -7.60 12.34 7.54
N TRP A 191 -8.18 11.16 7.24
CA TRP A 191 -9.47 11.03 6.56
C TRP A 191 -10.64 10.92 7.53
N LEU A 192 -10.75 9.79 8.27
CA LEU A 192 -11.86 9.53 9.17
C LEU A 192 -11.90 10.55 10.32
N ASN A 193 -13.09 11.08 10.60
CA ASN A 193 -13.32 12.09 11.63
C ASN A 193 -12.46 13.36 11.45
N ASN A 194 -12.00 13.62 10.24
CA ASN A 194 -11.18 14.78 9.89
C ASN A 194 -11.59 15.30 8.50
N ALA A 195 -10.81 15.07 7.45
CA ALA A 195 -11.09 15.58 6.10
C ALA A 195 -12.47 15.12 5.59
N GLN A 196 -12.87 13.89 5.85
CA GLN A 196 -14.21 13.38 5.52
C GLN A 196 -15.32 14.29 6.09
N THR A 197 -15.28 14.54 7.40
CA THR A 197 -16.28 15.40 8.06
C THR A 197 -16.29 16.80 7.48
N LEU A 198 -15.11 17.39 7.22
CA LEU A 198 -15.02 18.74 6.64
C LEU A 198 -15.59 18.82 5.22
N ILE A 199 -15.42 17.77 4.44
CA ILE A 199 -15.96 17.69 3.07
C ILE A 199 -17.49 17.48 3.12
N GLU A 200 -17.98 16.60 3.98
CA GLU A 200 -19.42 16.37 4.18
C GLU A 200 -20.16 17.62 4.66
N GLU A 201 -19.52 18.39 5.55
CA GLU A 201 -20.07 19.66 6.05
C GLU A 201 -19.88 20.83 5.07
N GLY A 202 -19.23 20.62 3.93
CA GLY A 202 -18.96 21.66 2.93
C GLY A 202 -17.95 22.73 3.36
N LYS A 203 -17.17 22.48 4.43
CA LYS A 203 -16.12 23.38 4.92
C LYS A 203 -14.83 23.27 4.14
N ALA A 204 -14.57 22.11 3.53
CA ALA A 204 -13.42 21.85 2.69
C ALA A 204 -13.83 21.07 1.43
N THR A 205 -12.93 21.03 0.45
CA THR A 205 -13.00 20.17 -0.73
C THR A 205 -11.76 19.30 -0.76
N ILE A 206 -11.71 18.33 -1.67
CA ILE A 206 -10.46 17.54 -1.88
C ILE A 206 -9.26 18.44 -2.18
N SER A 207 -9.48 19.58 -2.83
CA SER A 207 -8.41 20.53 -3.18
C SER A 207 -7.94 21.40 -2.01
N THR A 208 -8.76 21.57 -0.97
CA THR A 208 -8.45 22.47 0.17
C THR A 208 -8.19 21.74 1.47
N ALA A 209 -8.64 20.49 1.60
CA ALA A 209 -8.39 19.64 2.75
C ALA A 209 -6.89 19.32 2.92
N ILE A 210 -6.46 19.09 4.14
CA ILE A 210 -5.10 18.64 4.45
C ILE A 210 -5.00 17.16 4.09
N CYS A 211 -4.20 16.84 3.06
CA CYS A 211 -4.02 15.49 2.55
C CYS A 211 -2.61 14.94 2.79
N THR A 212 -1.59 15.77 2.61
CA THR A 212 -0.18 15.44 2.82
C THR A 212 0.49 16.46 3.73
N ARG A 213 1.64 16.10 4.30
CA ARG A 213 2.39 17.03 5.17
C ARG A 213 2.78 18.32 4.44
N ASP A 214 3.10 18.21 3.15
CA ASP A 214 3.52 19.34 2.32
C ASP A 214 2.39 20.36 2.15
N ASP A 215 1.13 19.93 2.18
CA ASP A 215 -0.03 20.83 2.09
C ASP A 215 -0.05 21.81 3.26
N ILE A 216 0.32 21.36 4.48
CA ILE A 216 0.36 22.23 5.66
C ILE A 216 1.41 23.32 5.48
N MET A 217 2.63 22.94 5.14
CA MET A 217 3.74 23.87 4.98
C MET A 217 3.46 24.92 3.91
N THR A 218 3.06 24.47 2.73
CA THR A 218 2.79 25.38 1.59
C THR A 218 1.60 26.28 1.84
N TYR A 219 0.55 25.78 2.48
CA TYR A 219 -0.62 26.57 2.82
C TYR A 219 -0.26 27.70 3.81
N LEU A 220 0.47 27.39 4.86
CA LEU A 220 0.88 28.38 5.88
C LEU A 220 1.82 29.43 5.28
N ILE A 221 2.80 29.04 4.47
CA ILE A 221 3.67 29.99 3.76
C ILE A 221 2.85 30.91 2.87
N ASN A 222 1.88 30.37 2.11
CA ASN A 222 0.99 31.19 1.26
C ASN A 222 0.08 32.13 2.05
N LYS A 223 -0.20 31.82 3.31
CA LYS A 223 -0.91 32.70 4.24
C LYS A 223 0.00 33.77 4.85
N GLY A 224 1.29 33.72 4.64
CA GLY A 224 2.28 34.68 5.14
C GLY A 224 2.94 34.26 6.46
N VAL A 225 2.67 33.06 6.97
CA VAL A 225 3.39 32.52 8.12
C VAL A 225 4.86 32.30 7.70
N GLU A 226 5.78 32.60 8.62
CA GLU A 226 7.21 32.47 8.36
C GLU A 226 7.58 31.01 7.98
N SER A 227 8.55 30.84 7.05
CA SER A 227 8.84 29.55 6.43
C SER A 227 9.35 28.49 7.42
N GLU A 228 10.23 28.87 8.35
CA GLU A 228 10.77 27.96 9.35
C GLU A 228 9.69 27.55 10.37
N GLU A 229 8.84 28.49 10.75
CA GLU A 229 7.69 28.23 11.60
C GLU A 229 6.67 27.31 10.90
N SER A 230 6.35 27.57 9.63
CA SER A 230 5.48 26.73 8.81
C SER A 230 5.99 25.30 8.72
N PHE A 231 7.30 25.13 8.54
CA PHE A 231 7.95 23.80 8.56
C PHE A 231 7.84 23.15 9.95
N THR A 232 8.07 23.91 11.01
CA THR A 232 7.98 23.40 12.38
C THR A 232 6.56 22.95 12.71
N ILE A 233 5.55 23.76 12.38
CA ILE A 233 4.14 23.39 12.57
C ILE A 233 3.84 22.09 11.81
N MET A 234 4.22 22.00 10.53
CA MET A 234 4.03 20.81 9.71
C MET A 234 4.66 19.57 10.38
N GLU A 235 5.90 19.67 10.87
CA GLU A 235 6.58 18.54 11.51
C GLU A 235 5.92 18.12 12.84
N ARG A 236 5.40 19.07 13.63
CA ARG A 236 4.66 18.77 14.87
C ARG A 236 3.34 18.06 14.58
N VAL A 237 2.61 18.52 13.56
CA VAL A 237 1.34 17.90 13.10
C VAL A 237 1.62 16.52 12.53
N ARG A 238 2.56 16.40 11.60
CA ARG A 238 2.90 15.13 10.93
C ARG A 238 3.26 14.00 11.90
N LYS A 239 4.01 14.31 12.95
CA LYS A 239 4.43 13.35 13.99
C LYS A 239 3.33 13.08 15.02
N GLY A 240 2.20 13.78 14.93
CA GLY A 240 1.08 13.65 15.86
C GLY A 240 1.38 14.18 17.26
N THR A 241 2.39 15.03 17.42
CA THR A 241 2.71 15.62 18.74
C THR A 241 1.64 16.60 19.17
N VAL A 242 0.99 17.29 18.22
CA VAL A 242 -0.16 18.16 18.47
C VAL A 242 -1.36 17.34 18.95
N ALA A 243 -1.78 16.34 18.19
CA ALA A 243 -2.91 15.48 18.51
C ALA A 243 -2.75 14.72 19.85
N LYS A 244 -1.51 14.45 20.25
CA LYS A 244 -1.18 13.80 21.55
C LYS A 244 -1.03 14.79 22.71
N GLY A 245 -1.25 16.11 22.48
CA GLY A 245 -1.09 17.13 23.49
C GLY A 245 0.37 17.34 23.99
N LYS A 246 1.35 16.93 23.18
CA LYS A 246 2.79 17.00 23.54
C LYS A 246 3.53 18.19 22.94
N CYS A 247 2.87 19.01 22.13
CA CYS A 247 3.44 20.21 21.54
C CYS A 247 3.26 21.40 22.50
N LYS A 248 4.31 21.79 23.17
CA LYS A 248 4.25 22.90 24.15
C LYS A 248 4.01 24.25 23.47
N GLU A 249 4.53 24.42 22.27
CA GLU A 249 4.44 25.65 21.47
C GLU A 249 3.11 25.81 20.74
N TRP A 250 2.21 24.82 20.81
CA TRP A 250 0.98 24.79 20.00
C TRP A 250 0.06 26.00 20.20
N SER A 251 -0.03 26.50 21.42
CA SER A 251 -0.85 27.70 21.72
C SER A 251 -0.34 28.94 20.99
N GLN A 252 0.98 29.08 20.85
CA GLN A 252 1.59 30.17 20.10
C GLN A 252 1.35 29.99 18.60
N PHE A 253 1.65 28.81 18.05
CA PHE A 253 1.40 28.51 16.64
C PHE A 253 -0.05 28.73 16.24
N LYS A 254 -0.98 28.36 17.10
CA LYS A 254 -2.42 28.60 16.87
C LYS A 254 -2.75 30.09 16.77
N LYS A 255 -2.16 30.91 17.64
CA LYS A 255 -2.34 32.34 17.60
C LYS A 255 -1.76 32.95 16.32
N ASP A 256 -0.55 32.56 15.94
CA ASP A 256 0.11 33.05 14.74
C ASP A 256 -0.64 32.64 13.47
N MET A 257 -1.16 31.41 13.40
CA MET A 257 -2.03 30.97 12.31
C MET A 257 -3.30 31.82 12.19
N LEU A 258 -3.95 32.13 13.32
CA LEU A 258 -5.17 32.97 13.34
C LEU A 258 -4.88 34.43 12.92
N GLU A 259 -3.73 34.98 13.31
CA GLU A 259 -3.26 36.31 12.89
C GLU A 259 -3.01 36.40 11.37
N HIS A 260 -2.74 35.26 10.73
CA HIS A 260 -2.56 35.12 9.27
C HIS A 260 -3.81 34.59 8.54
N ASP A 261 -5.00 34.77 9.11
CA ASP A 261 -6.29 34.37 8.51
C ASP A 261 -6.37 32.89 8.14
N VAL A 262 -5.72 32.01 8.92
CA VAL A 262 -5.92 30.55 8.81
C VAL A 262 -7.25 30.21 9.47
N PRO A 263 -8.20 29.56 8.74
CA PRO A 263 -9.51 29.30 9.28
C PRO A 263 -9.46 28.27 10.42
N GLU A 264 -10.37 28.42 11.38
CA GLU A 264 -10.45 27.53 12.56
C GLU A 264 -10.60 26.06 12.19
N TRP A 265 -11.35 25.73 11.11
CA TRP A 265 -11.50 24.36 10.65
C TRP A 265 -10.16 23.74 10.21
N TYR A 266 -9.25 24.54 9.66
CA TYR A 266 -7.91 24.06 9.27
C TYR A 266 -7.08 23.71 10.49
N ILE A 267 -7.08 24.56 11.51
CA ILE A 267 -6.41 24.33 12.80
C ILE A 267 -7.02 23.09 13.47
N TRP A 268 -8.34 22.99 13.48
CA TRP A 268 -9.08 21.84 13.97
C TRP A 268 -8.66 20.53 13.30
N SER A 269 -8.40 20.57 11.99
CA SER A 269 -7.89 19.42 11.26
C SER A 269 -6.47 19.04 11.71
N CYS A 270 -5.56 20.02 11.85
CA CYS A 270 -4.20 19.80 12.34
C CYS A 270 -4.17 19.14 13.73
N GLU A 271 -5.09 19.51 14.62
CA GLU A 271 -5.18 19.00 15.99
C GLU A 271 -5.59 17.51 16.07
N ARG A 272 -6.04 16.89 14.97
CA ARG A 272 -6.49 15.49 14.91
C ARG A 272 -5.47 14.55 14.30
N ILE A 273 -4.64 15.05 13.43
CA ILE A 273 -3.69 14.25 12.65
C ILE A 273 -2.63 13.62 13.56
N LYS A 274 -2.54 12.29 13.48
CA LYS A 274 -1.55 11.51 14.24
C LYS A 274 -0.33 11.13 13.44
N TYR A 275 -0.48 10.96 12.13
CA TYR A 275 0.61 10.68 11.22
C TYR A 275 0.25 11.03 9.78
N MET A 276 1.19 11.62 9.04
CA MET A 276 1.01 11.99 7.63
C MET A 276 2.19 11.57 6.76
N PHE A 277 1.85 11.21 5.53
CA PHE A 277 2.84 10.92 4.50
C PHE A 277 3.23 12.17 3.69
N PRO A 278 4.45 12.19 3.09
CA PRO A 278 4.88 13.25 2.19
C PRO A 278 4.16 13.15 0.83
N LYS A 279 3.94 14.30 0.19
CA LYS A 279 3.32 14.36 -1.14
C LYS A 279 4.14 13.64 -2.21
N ALA A 280 5.47 13.72 -2.13
CA ALA A 280 6.37 13.03 -3.06
C ALA A 280 6.18 11.50 -3.04
N HIS A 281 5.97 10.90 -1.84
CA HIS A 281 5.64 9.50 -1.70
C HIS A 281 4.32 9.17 -2.40
N ALA A 282 3.24 9.88 -2.07
CA ALA A 282 1.94 9.68 -2.70
C ALA A 282 2.00 9.85 -4.23
N ALA A 283 2.70 10.87 -4.72
CA ALA A 283 2.86 11.11 -6.16
C ALA A 283 3.55 9.94 -6.87
N ALA A 284 4.64 9.40 -6.31
CA ALA A 284 5.37 8.30 -6.90
C ALA A 284 4.49 7.03 -7.07
N TYR A 285 3.76 6.65 -6.02
CA TYR A 285 2.90 5.47 -6.06
C TYR A 285 1.65 5.68 -6.92
N VAL A 286 1.03 6.85 -6.89
CA VAL A 286 -0.13 7.17 -7.73
C VAL A 286 0.25 7.21 -9.20
N MET A 287 1.44 7.71 -9.58
CA MET A 287 1.91 7.66 -10.97
C MET A 287 2.04 6.21 -11.47
N MET A 288 2.57 5.30 -10.65
CA MET A 288 2.63 3.87 -11.00
C MET A 288 1.22 3.28 -11.13
N ALA A 289 0.35 3.55 -10.15
CA ALA A 289 -1.04 3.09 -10.18
C ALA A 289 -1.80 3.60 -11.42
N TYR A 290 -1.59 4.86 -11.79
CA TYR A 290 -2.19 5.47 -12.97
C TYR A 290 -1.76 4.77 -14.27
N ARG A 291 -0.47 4.46 -14.41
CA ARG A 291 0.07 3.73 -15.56
C ARG A 291 -0.49 2.29 -15.63
N ILE A 292 -0.61 1.63 -14.50
CA ILE A 292 -1.24 0.30 -14.41
C ILE A 292 -2.72 0.38 -14.79
N ALA A 293 -3.44 1.41 -14.32
CA ALA A 293 -4.83 1.65 -14.67
C ALA A 293 -5.02 1.92 -16.17
N TYR A 294 -4.11 2.64 -16.81
CA TYR A 294 -4.09 2.80 -18.27
C TYR A 294 -3.99 1.46 -19.00
N CYS A 295 -3.08 0.58 -18.54
CA CYS A 295 -2.96 -0.77 -19.11
C CYS A 295 -4.21 -1.62 -18.87
N LYS A 296 -4.90 -1.46 -17.75
CA LYS A 296 -6.17 -2.14 -17.46
C LYS A 296 -7.23 -1.85 -18.54
N ILE A 297 -7.27 -0.61 -19.02
CA ILE A 297 -8.22 -0.19 -20.07
C ILE A 297 -7.73 -0.65 -21.45
N ASN A 298 -6.51 -0.29 -21.82
CA ASN A 298 -6.02 -0.40 -23.18
C ASN A 298 -5.36 -1.75 -23.52
N TYR A 299 -4.86 -2.46 -22.49
CA TYR A 299 -4.18 -3.77 -22.63
C TYR A 299 -4.69 -4.77 -21.57
N PRO A 300 -6.00 -5.08 -21.57
CA PRO A 300 -6.63 -5.84 -20.48
C PRO A 300 -6.03 -7.21 -20.24
N LEU A 301 -5.70 -7.98 -21.28
CA LEU A 301 -5.09 -9.31 -21.12
C LEU A 301 -3.71 -9.21 -20.45
N ALA A 302 -2.88 -8.24 -20.84
CA ALA A 302 -1.59 -8.00 -20.19
C ALA A 302 -1.78 -7.57 -18.73
N TYR A 303 -2.76 -6.70 -18.47
CA TYR A 303 -3.09 -6.26 -17.10
C TYR A 303 -3.49 -7.45 -16.22
N TYR A 304 -4.44 -8.28 -16.65
CA TYR A 304 -4.90 -9.43 -15.85
C TYR A 304 -3.81 -10.48 -15.68
N ALA A 305 -2.99 -10.75 -16.71
CA ALA A 305 -1.85 -11.65 -16.59
C ALA A 305 -0.84 -11.17 -15.54
N ALA A 306 -0.52 -9.88 -15.55
CA ALA A 306 0.37 -9.27 -14.56
C ALA A 306 -0.26 -9.24 -13.15
N TYR A 307 -1.53 -8.86 -13.05
CA TYR A 307 -2.24 -8.79 -11.77
C TYR A 307 -2.31 -10.17 -11.09
N PHE A 308 -2.78 -11.20 -11.79
CA PHE A 308 -2.92 -12.55 -11.22
C PHE A 308 -1.57 -13.21 -10.96
N GLY A 309 -0.53 -12.84 -11.69
CA GLY A 309 0.81 -13.39 -11.49
C GLY A 309 1.61 -12.72 -10.36
N ILE A 310 1.28 -11.50 -9.99
CA ILE A 310 2.09 -10.70 -9.06
C ILE A 310 1.30 -10.29 -7.80
N ARG A 311 0.07 -9.77 -7.98
CA ARG A 311 -0.70 -9.16 -6.87
C ARG A 311 -1.76 -10.08 -6.28
N ALA A 312 -2.23 -11.08 -7.02
CA ALA A 312 -3.24 -12.03 -6.56
C ALA A 312 -2.57 -13.15 -5.75
N SER A 313 -2.39 -12.91 -4.46
CA SER A 313 -1.71 -13.85 -3.55
C SER A 313 -2.51 -15.14 -3.26
N ALA A 314 -3.81 -15.15 -3.55
CA ALA A 314 -4.72 -16.26 -3.25
C ALA A 314 -5.46 -16.77 -4.50
N PHE A 315 -4.94 -16.52 -5.70
CA PHE A 315 -5.53 -17.05 -6.92
C PHE A 315 -5.49 -18.59 -6.92
N SER A 316 -6.63 -19.21 -7.17
CA SER A 316 -6.78 -20.66 -7.28
C SER A 316 -7.49 -21.00 -8.59
N TYR A 317 -6.87 -21.83 -9.42
CA TYR A 317 -7.47 -22.26 -10.66
C TYR A 317 -8.79 -23.02 -10.45
N GLU A 318 -8.86 -23.87 -9.43
CA GLU A 318 -10.05 -24.65 -9.11
C GLU A 318 -11.25 -23.76 -8.71
N LEU A 319 -11.01 -22.65 -8.02
CA LEU A 319 -12.05 -21.74 -7.57
C LEU A 319 -12.41 -20.69 -8.63
N MET A 320 -11.45 -20.25 -9.43
CA MET A 320 -11.55 -19.03 -10.24
C MET A 320 -11.37 -19.27 -11.74
N GLY A 321 -10.56 -20.28 -12.14
CA GLY A 321 -10.12 -20.46 -13.52
C GLY A 321 -11.05 -21.31 -14.40
N GLN A 322 -12.15 -21.81 -13.87
CA GLN A 322 -13.02 -22.79 -14.55
C GLN A 322 -14.37 -22.20 -15.01
N GLY A 323 -14.40 -20.92 -15.34
CA GLY A 323 -15.56 -20.22 -15.88
C GLY A 323 -16.34 -19.41 -14.83
N LYS A 324 -17.11 -18.43 -15.36
CA LYS A 324 -17.87 -17.46 -14.56
C LYS A 324 -18.89 -18.11 -13.63
N GLU A 325 -19.61 -19.11 -14.09
CA GLU A 325 -20.66 -19.78 -13.30
C GLU A 325 -20.09 -20.45 -12.05
N LYS A 326 -18.95 -21.15 -12.22
CA LYS A 326 -18.29 -21.82 -11.10
C LYS A 326 -17.70 -20.83 -10.12
N LEU A 327 -17.13 -19.73 -10.61
CA LEU A 327 -16.67 -18.62 -9.76
C LEU A 327 -17.81 -18.07 -8.93
N LEU A 328 -18.96 -17.76 -9.52
CA LEU A 328 -20.13 -17.21 -8.80
C LEU A 328 -20.66 -18.18 -7.75
N TYR A 329 -20.64 -19.48 -8.03
CA TYR A 329 -21.00 -20.50 -7.05
C TYR A 329 -20.10 -20.43 -5.81
N HIS A 330 -18.79 -20.39 -5.99
CA HIS A 330 -17.83 -20.28 -4.88
C HIS A 330 -17.92 -18.93 -4.16
N MET A 331 -18.07 -17.83 -4.90
CA MET A 331 -18.21 -16.49 -4.29
C MET A 331 -19.41 -16.41 -3.36
N LYS A 332 -20.53 -17.05 -3.69
CA LYS A 332 -21.72 -17.08 -2.82
C LYS A 332 -21.41 -17.69 -1.46
N GLU A 333 -20.64 -18.75 -1.40
CA GLU A 333 -20.24 -19.39 -0.14
C GLU A 333 -19.27 -18.51 0.66
N TYR A 334 -18.29 -17.90 0.00
CA TYR A 334 -17.36 -16.97 0.67
C TYR A 334 -18.08 -15.76 1.24
N LYS A 335 -19.05 -15.19 0.53
CA LYS A 335 -19.87 -14.08 1.01
C LYS A 335 -20.70 -14.46 2.23
N ARG A 336 -21.39 -15.62 2.18
CA ARG A 336 -22.13 -16.14 3.32
C ARG A 336 -21.25 -16.28 4.56
N ARG A 337 -20.02 -16.78 4.41
CA ARG A 337 -19.05 -16.88 5.49
C ARG A 337 -18.57 -15.50 5.97
N ALA A 338 -18.46 -14.51 5.06
CA ALA A 338 -18.12 -13.13 5.40
C ALA A 338 -19.18 -12.49 6.30
N GLU A 339 -20.46 -12.63 5.96
CA GLU A 339 -21.59 -12.14 6.75
C GLU A 339 -21.60 -12.71 8.18
N LEU A 340 -21.13 -13.94 8.33
CA LEU A 340 -21.00 -14.63 9.62
C LEU A 340 -19.68 -14.32 10.36
N ASN A 341 -18.83 -13.43 9.83
CA ASN A 341 -17.49 -13.15 10.35
C ASN A 341 -16.59 -14.40 10.47
N GLN A 342 -16.72 -15.35 9.56
CA GLN A 342 -16.02 -16.64 9.58
C GLN A 342 -14.87 -16.72 8.55
N LEU A 343 -14.52 -15.63 7.88
CA LEU A 343 -13.41 -15.61 6.95
C LEU A 343 -12.07 -15.45 7.65
N SER A 344 -11.14 -16.37 7.39
CA SER A 344 -9.73 -16.19 7.71
C SER A 344 -9.12 -15.07 6.84
N LYS A 345 -7.93 -14.61 7.20
CA LYS A 345 -7.18 -13.63 6.37
C LYS A 345 -6.99 -14.14 4.94
N LYS A 346 -6.63 -15.41 4.78
CA LYS A 346 -6.49 -16.06 3.45
C LYS A 346 -7.80 -16.07 2.67
N ASP A 347 -8.93 -16.34 3.34
CA ASP A 347 -10.24 -16.34 2.69
C ASP A 347 -10.64 -14.92 2.21
N GLN A 348 -10.29 -13.88 2.97
CA GLN A 348 -10.52 -12.49 2.56
C GLN A 348 -9.71 -12.15 1.31
N ASP A 349 -8.43 -12.56 1.25
CA ASP A 349 -7.59 -12.38 0.08
C ASP A 349 -8.14 -13.17 -1.12
N THR A 350 -8.64 -14.39 -0.91
CA THR A 350 -9.32 -15.20 -1.94
C THR A 350 -10.55 -14.48 -2.49
N LEU A 351 -11.42 -13.95 -1.63
CA LEU A 351 -12.61 -13.21 -2.08
C LEU A 351 -12.26 -11.95 -2.86
N LYS A 352 -11.21 -11.24 -2.46
CA LYS A 352 -10.68 -10.10 -3.20
C LYS A 352 -10.22 -10.50 -4.62
N ASP A 353 -9.49 -11.61 -4.72
CA ASP A 353 -9.01 -12.09 -6.02
C ASP A 353 -10.18 -12.58 -6.88
N MET A 354 -11.20 -13.23 -6.30
CA MET A 354 -12.44 -13.60 -6.98
C MET A 354 -13.17 -12.42 -7.62
N LYS A 355 -13.23 -11.26 -6.92
CA LYS A 355 -13.85 -10.04 -7.49
C LYS A 355 -13.12 -9.55 -8.74
N ASN A 356 -11.79 -9.62 -8.76
CA ASN A 356 -10.99 -9.25 -9.94
C ASN A 356 -11.15 -10.26 -11.10
N VAL A 357 -11.28 -11.53 -10.80
CA VAL A 357 -11.59 -12.56 -11.82
C VAL A 357 -12.99 -12.36 -12.39
N LEU A 358 -13.97 -12.03 -11.53
CA LEU A 358 -15.33 -11.72 -11.96
C LEU A 358 -15.36 -10.54 -12.94
N GLU A 359 -14.60 -9.49 -12.67
CA GLU A 359 -14.44 -8.35 -13.56
C GLU A 359 -13.86 -8.79 -14.91
N MET A 360 -12.83 -9.61 -14.90
CA MET A 360 -12.22 -10.15 -16.14
C MET A 360 -13.25 -10.92 -16.98
N TYR A 361 -14.02 -11.81 -16.36
CA TYR A 361 -15.10 -12.54 -17.06
C TYR A 361 -16.21 -11.61 -17.57
N ALA A 362 -16.61 -10.62 -16.78
CA ALA A 362 -17.62 -9.64 -17.18
C ALA A 362 -17.20 -8.85 -18.42
N ARG A 363 -15.90 -8.59 -18.56
CA ARG A 363 -15.31 -7.93 -19.74
C ARG A 363 -15.15 -8.88 -20.94
N GLY A 364 -15.57 -10.13 -20.84
CA GLY A 364 -15.53 -11.11 -21.92
C GLY A 364 -14.21 -11.87 -22.06
N PHE A 365 -13.28 -11.74 -21.14
CA PHE A 365 -12.03 -12.51 -21.11
C PHE A 365 -12.20 -13.81 -20.35
N ASP A 366 -11.36 -14.81 -20.64
CA ASP A 366 -11.47 -16.14 -20.08
C ASP A 366 -10.08 -16.77 -19.84
N PHE A 367 -10.05 -17.88 -19.09
CA PHE A 367 -8.87 -18.70 -18.90
C PHE A 367 -8.89 -19.93 -19.80
N LEU A 368 -7.72 -20.35 -20.25
CA LEU A 368 -7.50 -21.67 -20.80
C LEU A 368 -7.30 -22.69 -19.67
N PRO A 369 -7.61 -23.99 -19.93
CA PRO A 369 -7.20 -25.05 -19.02
C PRO A 369 -5.68 -25.08 -18.85
N ILE A 370 -5.22 -25.41 -17.63
CA ILE A 370 -3.80 -25.66 -17.39
C ILE A 370 -3.34 -26.81 -18.29
N ASP A 371 -2.24 -26.59 -18.99
CA ASP A 371 -1.67 -27.51 -19.98
C ASP A 371 -0.27 -27.91 -19.54
N ILE A 372 -0.05 -29.22 -19.34
CA ILE A 372 1.22 -29.74 -18.82
C ILE A 372 2.43 -29.45 -19.72
N TYR A 373 2.19 -29.18 -21.01
CA TYR A 373 3.27 -28.89 -21.97
C TYR A 373 3.47 -27.41 -22.24
N LYS A 374 2.46 -26.58 -21.96
CA LYS A 374 2.46 -25.14 -22.31
C LYS A 374 2.50 -24.22 -21.12
N SER A 375 1.84 -24.59 -20.02
CA SER A 375 1.80 -23.76 -18.83
C SER A 375 3.17 -23.59 -18.20
N LYS A 376 3.52 -22.37 -17.78
CA LYS A 376 4.75 -22.09 -17.04
C LYS A 376 4.57 -22.43 -15.54
N ALA A 377 5.67 -22.46 -14.81
CA ALA A 377 5.63 -22.75 -13.38
C ALA A 377 4.85 -21.71 -12.58
N SER A 378 5.11 -20.40 -12.83
CA SER A 378 4.59 -19.29 -12.01
C SER A 378 4.12 -18.05 -12.77
N LYS A 379 4.22 -18.02 -14.11
CA LYS A 379 3.83 -16.84 -14.91
C LYS A 379 2.61 -17.13 -15.76
N PHE A 380 1.59 -16.28 -15.67
CA PHE A 380 0.47 -16.29 -16.62
C PHE A 380 0.95 -15.98 -18.03
N GLN A 381 0.34 -16.60 -19.03
CA GLN A 381 0.64 -16.41 -20.45
C GLN A 381 -0.61 -15.94 -21.19
N ILE A 382 -0.40 -15.11 -22.19
CA ILE A 382 -1.45 -14.69 -23.12
C ILE A 382 -1.41 -15.66 -24.32
N VAL A 383 -2.53 -16.29 -24.64
CA VAL A 383 -2.65 -17.21 -25.78
C VAL A 383 -3.93 -16.84 -26.53
N GLY A 384 -3.79 -16.16 -27.66
CA GLY A 384 -4.92 -15.56 -28.37
C GLY A 384 -5.60 -14.48 -27.51
N ASP A 385 -6.90 -14.65 -27.30
CA ASP A 385 -7.75 -13.77 -26.49
C ASP A 385 -7.96 -14.26 -25.04
N LYS A 386 -7.17 -15.25 -24.57
CA LYS A 386 -7.32 -15.90 -23.27
C LYS A 386 -6.03 -15.92 -22.46
N LEU A 387 -6.17 -16.17 -21.17
CA LEU A 387 -5.06 -16.35 -20.25
C LEU A 387 -4.81 -17.83 -19.94
N LEU A 388 -3.57 -18.29 -20.09
CA LEU A 388 -3.13 -19.60 -19.67
C LEU A 388 -2.52 -19.52 -18.27
N PRO A 389 -3.18 -20.11 -17.23
CA PRO A 389 -2.70 -20.09 -15.87
C PRO A 389 -1.42 -20.92 -15.67
N PRO A 390 -0.53 -20.55 -14.75
CA PRO A 390 0.64 -21.33 -14.39
C PRO A 390 0.31 -22.46 -13.43
N PHE A 391 1.24 -23.42 -13.30
CA PHE A 391 1.08 -24.60 -12.44
C PHE A 391 0.92 -24.26 -10.94
N ASN A 392 1.56 -23.21 -10.45
CA ASN A 392 1.46 -22.81 -9.05
C ASN A 392 0.07 -22.34 -8.63
N THR A 393 -0.87 -22.16 -9.57
CA THR A 393 -2.27 -21.84 -9.31
C THR A 393 -3.13 -23.08 -9.04
N CYS A 394 -2.60 -24.28 -9.21
CA CYS A 394 -3.27 -25.55 -8.97
C CYS A 394 -2.97 -26.08 -7.57
N LEU A 395 -3.97 -26.58 -6.85
CA LEU A 395 -3.83 -27.17 -5.53
C LEU A 395 -2.85 -28.36 -5.49
N LEU A 396 -2.75 -29.11 -6.58
CA LEU A 396 -1.82 -30.24 -6.70
C LEU A 396 -0.34 -29.83 -6.63
N TYR A 397 -0.03 -28.60 -7.02
CA TYR A 397 1.34 -28.08 -6.98
C TYR A 397 1.81 -27.71 -5.56
N THR A 398 0.88 -27.43 -4.67
CA THR A 398 1.18 -27.02 -3.28
C THR A 398 1.22 -28.19 -2.30
N SER A 399 0.91 -29.41 -2.74
CA SER A 399 1.10 -30.62 -1.93
C SER A 399 2.60 -30.98 -1.87
N PRO A 400 3.17 -31.21 -0.67
CA PRO A 400 4.52 -31.68 -0.56
C PRO A 400 4.65 -33.01 -1.33
N SER A 401 5.64 -33.10 -2.21
CA SER A 401 5.94 -34.33 -2.91
C SER A 401 6.26 -35.43 -1.90
N PRO A 402 5.83 -36.68 -2.12
CA PRO A 402 6.26 -37.79 -1.27
C PRO A 402 7.78 -37.94 -1.13
N ARG A 403 8.55 -37.30 -2.04
CA ARG A 403 10.01 -37.24 -1.97
C ARG A 403 10.54 -36.22 -0.96
N ASP A 404 9.77 -35.21 -0.60
CA ASP A 404 10.19 -34.18 0.37
C ASP A 404 10.03 -34.63 1.82
N SER A 405 9.35 -35.77 2.06
CA SER A 405 9.16 -36.36 3.38
C SER A 405 10.29 -37.32 3.81
N THR A 406 11.33 -37.51 3.00
CA THR A 406 12.40 -38.45 3.30
C THR A 406 13.76 -37.81 3.58
N SER A 407 13.84 -36.49 3.72
CA SER A 407 15.04 -35.77 4.15
C SER A 407 14.79 -35.09 5.51
N SER A 408 14.75 -35.88 6.56
CA SER A 408 14.96 -35.45 7.96
C SER A 408 16.15 -36.21 8.53
#